data_5acf5a945bf207007b4093b6038035d2
#
_entry.id   5acf5a945bf207007b4093b6038035d2
#
_cell.length_a   1.000
_cell.length_b   1.000
_cell.length_c   1.000
_cell.angle_alpha   90.00
_cell.angle_beta   90.00
_cell.angle_gamma   90.00
#
_symmetry.space_group_name_H-M   'P 1'
#
loop_
_entity.id
_entity.type
_entity.pdbx_description
1 polymer ?
#
loop_
_entity_poly.entity_id
_entity_poly.type
_entity_poly.pdbx_seq_one_letter_code
_entity_poly.pdbx_strand_id
1 'polypeptide(L)'
;KSYVRRAGRMSAAQENYYAEMMPKIGVVYAPQQIDLAAVYGRNAPKILEIGTGMGETTAKIADANRDIDYLGVEVHTPGVGALCKQIAERGLSNLRICQHDAVEVVRDMLPEASLDGVHVFFPDPWHKARHNKRRLIQPPFVELLAARLKPGGYFHCATDWEEYAHQMLEVLSGEPTLVNSADGFAPRPEYRPLTKFENRGLRLGHGVWDVIFKKR
;
A
#
# COMPACT_ATOMS: atom_id res chain seq x y z
N LYS A 1 3.70 11.27 13.02
CA LYS A 1 3.85 10.05 12.21
C LYS A 1 2.57 9.23 12.30
N SER A 2 2.15 8.67 11.19
CA SER A 2 0.95 7.85 11.06
C SER A 2 1.11 6.41 11.55
N TYR A 3 2.29 6.06 12.01
CA TYR A 3 2.62 4.72 12.50
C TYR A 3 3.41 4.77 13.81
N VAL A 4 3.36 3.65 14.55
CA VAL A 4 4.21 3.39 15.72
C VAL A 4 5.22 2.32 15.31
N ARG A 5 6.51 2.56 15.56
CA ARG A 5 7.51 1.49 15.46
C ARG A 5 7.24 0.48 16.57
N ARG A 6 6.62 -0.63 16.22
CA ARG A 6 6.51 -1.75 17.14
C ARG A 6 7.87 -2.44 17.22
N ALA A 7 8.40 -2.59 18.42
CA ALA A 7 9.57 -3.40 18.67
C ALA A 7 9.16 -4.87 18.48
N GLY A 8 9.45 -5.43 17.32
CA GLY A 8 9.25 -6.83 17.01
C GLY A 8 10.56 -7.43 16.50
N ARG A 9 10.84 -8.65 16.89
CA ARG A 9 11.99 -9.40 16.36
C ARG A 9 11.54 -10.27 15.20
N MET A 10 12.36 -10.30 14.15
CA MET A 10 12.20 -11.31 13.10
C MET A 10 12.48 -12.71 13.66
N SER A 11 11.77 -13.72 13.14
CA SER A 11 12.16 -15.10 13.30
C SER A 11 13.50 -15.37 12.58
N ALA A 12 14.16 -16.47 12.90
CA ALA A 12 15.39 -16.85 12.20
C ALA A 12 15.18 -16.99 10.69
N ALA A 13 14.05 -17.56 10.28
CA ALA A 13 13.70 -17.67 8.85
C ALA A 13 13.51 -16.29 8.20
N GLN A 14 12.80 -15.36 8.86
CA GLN A 14 12.61 -14.00 8.37
C GLN A 14 13.94 -13.25 8.24
N GLU A 15 14.84 -13.39 9.22
CA GLU A 15 16.19 -12.80 9.17
C GLU A 15 16.99 -13.31 7.96
N ASN A 16 16.94 -14.61 7.71
CA ASN A 16 17.64 -15.22 6.58
C ASN A 16 17.09 -14.72 5.24
N TYR A 17 15.77 -14.70 5.08
CA TYR A 17 15.15 -14.19 3.86
C TYR A 17 15.36 -12.68 3.66
N TYR A 18 15.33 -11.92 4.73
CA TYR A 18 15.64 -10.50 4.70
C TYR A 18 17.07 -10.26 4.19
N ALA A 19 18.04 -10.93 4.77
CA ALA A 19 19.44 -10.80 4.40
C ALA A 19 19.72 -11.26 2.96
N GLU A 20 19.03 -12.30 2.49
CA GLU A 20 19.18 -12.81 1.12
C GLU A 20 18.49 -11.93 0.08
N MET A 21 17.27 -11.49 0.37
CA MET A 21 16.39 -10.88 -0.64
C MET A 21 16.55 -9.37 -0.74
N MET A 22 16.72 -8.65 0.37
CA MET A 22 16.78 -7.18 0.33
C MET A 22 17.90 -6.62 -0.56
N PRO A 23 19.08 -7.23 -0.66
CA PRO A 23 20.09 -6.80 -1.65
C PRO A 23 19.61 -6.89 -3.10
N LYS A 24 18.67 -7.79 -3.40
CA LYS A 24 18.17 -8.06 -4.76
C LYS A 24 16.92 -7.24 -5.08
N ILE A 25 15.99 -7.12 -4.11
CA ILE A 25 14.65 -6.55 -4.34
C ILE A 25 14.39 -5.29 -3.52
N GLY A 26 15.30 -4.89 -2.66
CA GLY A 26 15.18 -3.69 -1.85
C GLY A 26 15.43 -2.43 -2.69
N VAL A 27 14.56 -1.44 -2.50
CA VAL A 27 14.78 -0.08 -3.01
C VAL A 27 15.17 0.78 -1.81
N VAL A 28 16.42 1.24 -1.79
CA VAL A 28 16.96 2.03 -0.69
C VAL A 28 16.44 3.47 -0.79
N TYR A 29 15.90 3.98 0.31
CA TYR A 29 15.49 5.38 0.35
C TYR A 29 16.68 6.32 0.15
N ALA A 30 16.47 7.28 -0.73
CA ALA A 30 17.32 8.45 -0.88
C ALA A 30 16.44 9.63 -1.32
N PRO A 31 16.77 10.88 -0.95
CA PRO A 31 15.99 12.05 -1.38
C PRO A 31 16.26 12.39 -2.85
N GLN A 32 15.98 11.44 -3.72
CA GLN A 32 16.24 11.49 -5.14
C GLN A 32 15.20 10.68 -5.90
N GLN A 33 14.67 11.23 -6.99
CA GLN A 33 13.70 10.53 -7.83
C GLN A 33 14.30 9.28 -8.46
N ILE A 34 13.51 8.22 -8.54
CA ILE A 34 13.86 6.95 -9.18
C ILE A 34 13.09 6.78 -10.49
N ASP A 35 13.69 6.04 -11.42
CA ASP A 35 13.03 5.57 -12.62
C ASP A 35 12.48 4.17 -12.37
N LEU A 36 11.16 4.06 -12.21
CA LEU A 36 10.49 2.78 -11.92
C LEU A 36 10.69 1.77 -13.06
N ALA A 37 10.71 2.19 -14.30
CA ALA A 37 10.98 1.28 -15.42
C ALA A 37 12.39 0.66 -15.29
N ALA A 38 13.37 1.43 -14.89
CA ALA A 38 14.73 0.94 -14.65
C ALA A 38 14.79 -0.02 -13.46
N VAL A 39 14.04 0.26 -12.37
CA VAL A 39 13.99 -0.60 -11.18
C VAL A 39 13.51 -2.00 -11.50
N TYR A 40 12.48 -2.14 -12.33
CA TYR A 40 11.90 -3.43 -12.70
C TYR A 40 12.45 -3.99 -14.02
N GLY A 41 13.19 -3.20 -14.78
CA GLY A 41 13.73 -3.61 -16.08
C GLY A 41 12.69 -3.75 -17.18
N ARG A 42 11.53 -3.13 -17.03
CA ARG A 42 10.43 -3.18 -18.01
C ARG A 42 9.45 -2.03 -17.83
N ASN A 43 8.63 -1.81 -18.85
CA ASN A 43 7.64 -0.74 -18.88
C ASN A 43 6.22 -1.30 -18.64
N ALA A 44 6.03 -1.99 -17.52
CA ALA A 44 4.73 -2.48 -17.08
C ALA A 44 4.01 -1.44 -16.20
N PRO A 45 2.68 -1.56 -15.99
CA PRO A 45 1.98 -0.74 -15.01
C PRO A 45 2.62 -0.84 -13.62
N LYS A 46 2.60 0.25 -12.87
CA LYS A 46 3.25 0.38 -11.57
C LYS A 46 2.22 0.70 -10.49
N ILE A 47 2.15 -0.16 -9.47
CA ILE A 47 1.27 0.00 -8.32
C ILE A 47 2.12 0.18 -7.06
N LEU A 48 1.80 1.22 -6.29
CA LEU A 48 2.37 1.44 -4.96
C LEU A 48 1.42 0.86 -3.90
N GLU A 49 1.94 0.02 -3.01
CA GLU A 49 1.22 -0.38 -1.81
C GLU A 49 1.87 0.20 -0.56
N ILE A 50 1.10 0.93 0.25
CA ILE A 50 1.57 1.54 1.49
C ILE A 50 1.09 0.69 2.67
N GLY A 51 2.04 0.24 3.50
CA GLY A 51 1.73 -0.57 4.66
C GLY A 51 1.45 -2.03 4.31
N THR A 52 2.46 -2.74 3.82
CA THR A 52 2.31 -4.14 3.39
C THR A 52 2.11 -5.12 4.56
N GLY A 53 2.33 -4.70 5.80
CA GLY A 53 2.19 -5.53 6.98
C GLY A 53 3.09 -6.76 6.92
N MET A 54 2.53 -7.96 7.10
CA MET A 54 3.26 -9.24 6.98
C MET A 54 3.37 -9.73 5.53
N GLY A 55 2.81 -8.99 4.57
CA GLY A 55 3.06 -9.18 3.14
C GLY A 55 2.29 -10.30 2.45
N GLU A 56 1.44 -11.05 3.15
CA GLU A 56 0.71 -12.17 2.54
C GLU A 56 -0.24 -11.69 1.43
N THR A 57 -1.02 -10.66 1.69
CA THR A 57 -1.94 -10.08 0.69
C THR A 57 -1.16 -9.46 -0.47
N THR A 58 -0.11 -8.71 -0.19
CA THR A 58 0.78 -8.10 -1.19
C THR A 58 1.34 -9.15 -2.15
N ALA A 59 1.87 -10.25 -1.58
CA ALA A 59 2.44 -11.35 -2.35
C ALA A 59 1.39 -12.05 -3.22
N LYS A 60 0.20 -12.29 -2.69
CA LYS A 60 -0.92 -12.90 -3.45
C LYS A 60 -1.33 -12.03 -4.63
N ILE A 61 -1.44 -10.73 -4.44
CA ILE A 61 -1.81 -9.79 -5.51
C ILE A 61 -0.74 -9.80 -6.60
N ALA A 62 0.53 -9.69 -6.23
CA ALA A 62 1.63 -9.69 -7.19
C ALA A 62 1.72 -11.03 -7.94
N ASP A 63 1.53 -12.14 -7.26
CA ASP A 63 1.56 -13.49 -7.86
C ASP A 63 0.44 -13.69 -8.88
N ALA A 64 -0.75 -13.17 -8.60
CA ALA A 64 -1.89 -13.23 -9.51
C ALA A 64 -1.79 -12.26 -10.69
N ASN A 65 -0.89 -11.28 -10.65
CA ASN A 65 -0.78 -10.21 -11.65
C ASN A 65 0.69 -9.97 -12.03
N ARG A 66 1.32 -10.99 -12.63
CA ARG A 66 2.75 -10.96 -12.98
C ARG A 66 3.11 -9.94 -14.07
N ASP A 67 2.12 -9.44 -14.80
CA ASP A 67 2.21 -8.39 -15.81
C ASP A 67 2.20 -6.96 -15.23
N ILE A 68 2.02 -6.83 -13.93
CA ILE A 68 2.01 -5.56 -13.18
C ILE A 68 3.16 -5.56 -12.17
N ASP A 69 3.81 -4.41 -12.00
CA ASP A 69 4.88 -4.24 -11.04
C ASP A 69 4.36 -3.55 -9.77
N TYR A 70 4.79 -4.04 -8.62
CA TYR A 70 4.38 -3.56 -7.31
C TYR A 70 5.57 -3.05 -6.50
N LEU A 71 5.43 -1.87 -5.92
CA LEU A 71 6.36 -1.33 -4.93
C LEU A 71 5.67 -1.30 -3.57
N GLY A 72 6.12 -2.16 -2.66
CA GLY A 72 5.64 -2.17 -1.28
C GLY A 72 6.48 -1.24 -0.41
N VAL A 73 5.82 -0.44 0.41
CA VAL A 73 6.47 0.42 1.40
C VAL A 73 6.02 0.01 2.79
N GLU A 74 6.97 -0.34 3.64
CA GLU A 74 6.73 -0.80 5.01
C GLU A 74 7.86 -0.37 5.92
N VAL A 75 7.54 -0.02 7.17
CA VAL A 75 8.54 0.36 8.19
C VAL A 75 8.84 -0.76 9.18
N HIS A 76 7.92 -1.73 9.32
CA HIS A 76 8.01 -2.80 10.30
C HIS A 76 8.92 -3.93 9.81
N THR A 77 10.09 -4.06 10.42
CA THR A 77 11.14 -5.02 9.98
C THR A 77 10.65 -6.46 9.88
N PRO A 78 9.92 -7.04 10.86
CA PRO A 78 9.38 -8.39 10.72
C PRO A 78 8.43 -8.55 9.54
N GLY A 79 7.65 -7.54 9.24
CA GLY A 79 6.76 -7.53 8.05
C GLY A 79 7.55 -7.58 6.76
N VAL A 80 8.62 -6.80 6.66
CA VAL A 80 9.52 -6.82 5.50
C VAL A 80 10.18 -8.20 5.36
N GLY A 81 10.66 -8.79 6.45
CA GLY A 81 11.23 -10.15 6.44
C GLY A 81 10.23 -11.21 5.99
N ALA A 82 8.98 -11.12 6.45
CA ALA A 82 7.91 -12.02 6.04
C ALA A 82 7.59 -11.86 4.53
N LEU A 83 7.57 -10.65 4.02
CA LEU A 83 7.36 -10.40 2.60
C LEU A 83 8.54 -10.90 1.75
N CYS A 84 9.77 -10.73 2.22
CA CYS A 84 10.96 -11.32 1.57
C CYS A 84 10.82 -12.83 1.40
N LYS A 85 10.34 -13.52 2.43
CA LYS A 85 10.07 -14.97 2.38
C LYS A 85 9.03 -15.28 1.29
N GLN A 86 7.93 -14.56 1.23
CA GLN A 86 6.89 -14.75 0.21
C GLN A 86 7.44 -14.55 -1.21
N ILE A 87 8.26 -13.51 -1.39
CA ILE A 87 8.88 -13.22 -2.70
C ILE A 87 9.79 -14.38 -3.13
N ALA A 88 10.63 -14.87 -2.22
CA ALA A 88 11.53 -15.98 -2.51
C ALA A 88 10.77 -17.27 -2.83
N GLU A 89 9.82 -17.65 -1.97
CA GLU A 89 9.06 -18.89 -2.12
C GLU A 89 8.17 -18.91 -3.37
N ARG A 90 7.60 -17.77 -3.75
CA ARG A 90 6.74 -17.64 -4.93
C ARG A 90 7.51 -17.30 -6.20
N GLY A 91 8.80 -16.96 -6.10
CA GLY A 91 9.59 -16.51 -7.24
C GLY A 91 9.05 -15.23 -7.88
N LEU A 92 8.71 -14.23 -7.08
CA LEU A 92 8.13 -12.97 -7.57
C LEU A 92 9.22 -12.06 -8.13
N SER A 93 9.17 -11.75 -9.41
CA SER A 93 10.06 -10.79 -10.08
C SER A 93 9.47 -9.38 -10.19
N ASN A 94 8.17 -9.24 -9.93
CA ASN A 94 7.40 -8.01 -10.08
C ASN A 94 7.10 -7.27 -8.78
N LEU A 95 7.82 -7.57 -7.71
CA LEU A 95 7.62 -6.95 -6.39
C LEU A 95 8.96 -6.46 -5.84
N ARG A 96 8.99 -5.20 -5.42
CA ARG A 96 10.13 -4.55 -4.75
C ARG A 96 9.65 -3.97 -3.43
N ILE A 97 10.56 -3.80 -2.49
CA ILE A 97 10.26 -3.26 -1.15
C ILE A 97 11.15 -2.06 -0.87
N CYS A 98 10.55 -0.96 -0.41
CA CYS A 98 11.24 0.16 0.19
C CYS A 98 10.90 0.20 1.68
N GLN A 99 11.85 -0.11 2.55
CA GLN A 99 11.67 -0.05 3.99
C GLN A 99 11.94 1.35 4.50
N HIS A 100 10.92 2.20 4.45
CA HIS A 100 11.04 3.60 4.85
C HIS A 100 9.66 4.21 5.10
N ASP A 101 9.63 5.44 5.63
CA ASP A 101 8.42 6.25 5.80
C ASP A 101 7.77 6.52 4.43
N ALA A 102 6.50 6.15 4.29
CA ALA A 102 5.80 6.28 3.02
C ALA A 102 5.67 7.74 2.54
N VAL A 103 5.48 8.69 3.44
CA VAL A 103 5.37 10.10 3.06
C VAL A 103 6.67 10.58 2.40
N GLU A 104 7.81 10.23 2.97
CA GLU A 104 9.12 10.59 2.42
C GLU A 104 9.39 9.87 1.09
N VAL A 105 9.03 8.61 0.98
CA VAL A 105 9.18 7.84 -0.28
C VAL A 105 8.38 8.50 -1.40
N VAL A 106 7.12 8.80 -1.16
CA VAL A 106 6.24 9.41 -2.17
C VAL A 106 6.70 10.80 -2.53
N ARG A 107 7.07 11.61 -1.54
CA ARG A 107 7.52 12.98 -1.75
C ARG A 107 8.83 13.05 -2.52
N ASP A 108 9.81 12.24 -2.13
CA ASP A 108 11.21 12.41 -2.56
C ASP A 108 11.60 11.48 -3.73
N MET A 109 11.02 10.29 -3.81
CA MET A 109 11.48 9.25 -4.74
C MET A 109 10.58 9.04 -5.94
N LEU A 110 9.28 9.27 -5.82
CA LEU A 110 8.34 8.98 -6.90
C LEU A 110 8.08 10.22 -7.76
N PRO A 111 8.33 10.15 -9.07
CA PRO A 111 8.01 11.24 -9.99
C PRO A 111 6.49 11.46 -10.11
N GLU A 112 6.09 12.66 -10.50
CA GLU A 112 4.70 12.95 -10.88
C GLU A 112 4.25 12.03 -12.03
N ALA A 113 2.99 11.63 -12.01
CA ALA A 113 2.38 10.77 -13.02
C ALA A 113 3.19 9.50 -13.33
N SER A 114 3.75 8.86 -12.29
CA SER A 114 4.56 7.65 -12.41
C SER A 114 3.82 6.37 -12.03
N LEU A 115 2.66 6.48 -11.38
CA LEU A 115 1.91 5.35 -10.84
C LEU A 115 0.60 5.11 -11.60
N ASP A 116 0.26 3.85 -11.82
CA ASP A 116 -1.03 3.42 -12.35
C ASP A 116 -2.05 3.14 -11.24
N GLY A 117 -1.59 2.93 -10.03
CA GLY A 117 -2.47 2.75 -8.88
C GLY A 117 -1.73 2.88 -7.54
N VAL A 118 -2.53 3.11 -6.50
CA VAL A 118 -2.09 3.17 -5.10
C VAL A 118 -3.02 2.32 -4.26
N HIS A 119 -2.45 1.43 -3.45
CA HIS A 119 -3.16 0.61 -2.48
C HIS A 119 -2.80 1.04 -1.05
N VAL A 120 -3.81 1.36 -0.25
CA VAL A 120 -3.66 1.59 1.19
C VAL A 120 -4.69 0.72 1.90
N PHE A 121 -4.28 -0.49 2.27
CA PHE A 121 -5.18 -1.48 2.85
C PHE A 121 -4.98 -1.59 4.35
N PHE A 122 -6.05 -1.40 5.10
CA PHE A 122 -6.11 -1.52 6.56
C PHE A 122 -5.05 -0.68 7.29
N PRO A 123 -4.91 0.62 6.96
CA PRO A 123 -4.03 1.49 7.72
C PRO A 123 -4.52 1.61 9.16
N ASP A 124 -3.61 1.96 10.09
CA ASP A 124 -3.98 2.14 11.49
C ASP A 124 -5.13 3.15 11.61
N PRO A 125 -6.28 2.75 12.20
CA PRO A 125 -7.44 3.61 12.27
C PRO A 125 -7.33 4.73 13.30
N TRP A 126 -6.35 4.67 14.23
CA TRP A 126 -6.21 5.67 15.28
C TRP A 126 -7.58 6.06 15.86
N HIS A 127 -8.35 5.07 16.34
CA HIS A 127 -9.77 5.18 16.66
C HIS A 127 -10.11 6.16 17.77
N LYS A 128 -9.16 6.53 18.65
CA LYS A 128 -9.38 7.58 19.65
C LYS A 128 -9.40 8.95 18.98
N ALA A 129 -10.44 9.74 19.22
CA ALA A 129 -10.63 11.05 18.59
C ALA A 129 -9.38 11.94 18.65
N ARG A 130 -8.69 11.96 19.79
CA ARG A 130 -7.45 12.72 19.98
C ARG A 130 -6.29 12.29 19.07
N HIS A 131 -6.36 11.08 18.48
CA HIS A 131 -5.36 10.50 17.60
C HIS A 131 -5.76 10.49 16.13
N ASN A 132 -6.99 10.89 15.76
CA ASN A 132 -7.46 10.88 14.37
C ASN A 132 -6.52 11.67 13.43
N LYS A 133 -5.89 12.73 13.93
CA LYS A 133 -4.90 13.53 13.20
C LYS A 133 -3.65 12.74 12.77
N ARG A 134 -3.41 11.55 13.35
CA ARG A 134 -2.29 10.66 13.02
C ARG A 134 -2.61 9.70 11.87
N ARG A 135 -3.87 9.65 11.43
CA ARG A 135 -4.28 8.82 10.30
C ARG A 135 -3.49 9.18 9.04
N LEU A 136 -3.14 8.15 8.28
CA LEU A 136 -2.38 8.33 7.05
C LEU A 136 -3.17 9.08 5.99
N ILE A 137 -4.46 8.76 5.84
CA ILE A 137 -5.33 9.38 4.83
C ILE A 137 -5.80 10.75 5.34
N GLN A 138 -5.04 11.75 4.99
CA GLN A 138 -5.25 13.16 5.28
C GLN A 138 -5.07 13.99 4.00
N PRO A 139 -5.68 15.19 3.90
CA PRO A 139 -5.61 15.99 2.66
C PRO A 139 -4.20 16.22 2.11
N PRO A 140 -3.17 16.59 2.91
CA PRO A 140 -1.84 16.83 2.34
C PRO A 140 -1.22 15.60 1.69
N PHE A 141 -1.38 14.42 2.29
CA PHE A 141 -0.83 13.19 1.74
C PHE A 141 -1.62 12.68 0.55
N VAL A 142 -2.93 12.84 0.56
CA VAL A 142 -3.80 12.48 -0.58
C VAL A 142 -3.48 13.36 -1.79
N GLU A 143 -3.27 14.66 -1.61
CA GLU A 143 -2.82 15.57 -2.66
C GLU A 143 -1.49 15.10 -3.27
N LEU A 144 -0.54 14.75 -2.41
CA LEU A 144 0.78 14.25 -2.82
C LEU A 144 0.66 12.95 -3.64
N LEU A 145 -0.12 11.99 -3.15
CA LEU A 145 -0.36 10.71 -3.84
C LEU A 145 -1.09 10.91 -5.17
N ALA A 146 -2.10 11.77 -5.18
CA ALA A 146 -2.84 12.08 -6.41
C ALA A 146 -1.93 12.64 -7.50
N ALA A 147 -0.95 13.49 -7.13
CA ALA A 147 0.03 14.02 -8.07
C ALA A 147 0.94 12.94 -8.66
N ARG A 148 1.14 11.83 -7.96
CA ARG A 148 1.95 10.68 -8.43
C ARG A 148 1.19 9.74 -9.35
N LEU A 149 -0.14 9.82 -9.36
CA LEU A 149 -0.97 9.01 -10.25
C LEU A 149 -0.99 9.58 -11.67
N LYS A 150 -0.88 8.69 -12.64
CA LYS A 150 -1.17 8.99 -14.04
C LYS A 150 -2.67 9.28 -14.21
N PRO A 151 -3.08 10.11 -15.20
CA PRO A 151 -4.49 10.20 -15.58
C PRO A 151 -5.07 8.80 -15.85
N GLY A 152 -6.25 8.51 -15.27
CA GLY A 152 -6.86 7.18 -15.34
C GLY A 152 -6.37 6.18 -14.30
N GLY A 153 -5.30 6.48 -13.59
CA GLY A 153 -4.83 5.67 -12.46
C GLY A 153 -5.81 5.71 -11.29
N TYR A 154 -5.70 4.79 -10.35
CA TYR A 154 -6.65 4.66 -9.25
C TYR A 154 -5.99 4.76 -7.87
N PHE A 155 -6.77 5.18 -6.90
CA PHE A 155 -6.42 5.23 -5.48
C PHE A 155 -7.42 4.36 -4.72
N HIS A 156 -6.95 3.25 -4.16
CA HIS A 156 -7.79 2.28 -3.47
C HIS A 156 -7.41 2.19 -1.99
N CYS A 157 -8.35 2.56 -1.13
CA CYS A 157 -8.27 2.35 0.32
C CYS A 157 -9.25 1.26 0.75
N ALA A 158 -8.88 0.48 1.76
CA ALA A 158 -9.78 -0.44 2.43
C ALA A 158 -9.58 -0.36 3.94
N THR A 159 -10.67 -0.43 4.70
CA THR A 159 -10.65 -0.41 6.16
C THR A 159 -11.82 -1.19 6.73
N ASP A 160 -11.63 -1.78 7.90
CA ASP A 160 -12.70 -2.41 8.70
C ASP A 160 -13.28 -1.47 9.78
N TRP A 161 -12.81 -0.22 9.82
CA TRP A 161 -13.27 0.80 10.76
C TRP A 161 -14.18 1.80 10.03
N GLU A 162 -15.51 1.71 10.28
CA GLU A 162 -16.53 2.45 9.54
C GLU A 162 -16.31 3.97 9.58
N GLU A 163 -16.00 4.53 10.74
CA GLU A 163 -15.78 5.96 10.89
C GLU A 163 -14.56 6.41 10.05
N TYR A 164 -13.49 5.61 10.00
CA TYR A 164 -12.35 5.89 9.13
C TYR A 164 -12.73 5.76 7.64
N ALA A 165 -13.56 4.80 7.30
CA ALA A 165 -14.06 4.65 5.93
C ALA A 165 -14.79 5.92 5.45
N HIS A 166 -15.64 6.50 6.28
CA HIS A 166 -16.32 7.76 5.97
C HIS A 166 -15.33 8.93 5.86
N GLN A 167 -14.33 8.98 6.73
CA GLN A 167 -13.29 10.01 6.66
C GLN A 167 -12.44 9.87 5.39
N MET A 168 -12.08 8.64 4.99
CA MET A 168 -11.40 8.38 3.72
C MET A 168 -12.23 8.89 2.53
N LEU A 169 -13.50 8.58 2.51
CA LEU A 169 -14.41 9.01 1.46
C LEU A 169 -14.48 10.54 1.37
N GLU A 170 -14.58 11.21 2.51
CA GLU A 170 -14.60 12.68 2.59
C GLU A 170 -13.29 13.28 2.09
N VAL A 171 -12.15 12.78 2.56
CA VAL A 171 -10.82 13.29 2.19
C VAL A 171 -10.55 13.13 0.70
N LEU A 172 -10.82 11.95 0.14
CA LEU A 172 -10.61 11.72 -1.29
C LEU A 172 -11.59 12.52 -2.15
N SER A 173 -12.82 12.69 -1.69
CA SER A 173 -13.81 13.55 -2.38
C SER A 173 -13.40 15.03 -2.41
N GLY A 174 -12.63 15.46 -1.43
CA GLY A 174 -12.10 16.83 -1.34
C GLY A 174 -10.89 17.09 -2.24
N GLU A 175 -10.30 16.06 -2.85
CA GLU A 175 -9.17 16.21 -3.78
C GLU A 175 -9.69 16.46 -5.21
N PRO A 176 -9.50 17.68 -5.77
CA PRO A 176 -10.11 18.03 -7.07
C PRO A 176 -9.67 17.15 -8.24
N THR A 177 -8.49 16.55 -8.17
CA THR A 177 -7.94 15.72 -9.26
C THR A 177 -8.40 14.27 -9.20
N LEU A 178 -9.16 13.90 -8.17
CA LEU A 178 -9.72 12.56 -8.02
C LEU A 178 -11.24 12.58 -8.20
N VAL A 179 -11.78 11.52 -8.77
CA VAL A 179 -13.21 11.30 -8.90
C VAL A 179 -13.57 9.92 -8.36
N ASN A 180 -14.64 9.84 -7.56
CA ASN A 180 -15.10 8.55 -7.03
C ASN A 180 -15.53 7.62 -8.18
N SER A 181 -15.07 6.39 -8.14
CA SER A 181 -15.44 5.36 -9.14
C SER A 181 -16.81 4.76 -8.91
N ALA A 182 -17.42 5.03 -7.76
CA ALA A 182 -18.73 4.49 -7.34
C ALA A 182 -19.59 5.61 -6.72
N ASP A 183 -20.82 5.31 -6.40
CA ASP A 183 -21.67 6.18 -5.58
C ASP A 183 -21.44 5.82 -4.10
N GLY A 184 -20.46 6.48 -3.47
CA GLY A 184 -20.02 6.17 -2.12
C GLY A 184 -18.94 5.08 -2.09
N PHE A 185 -19.16 4.03 -1.27
CA PHE A 185 -18.22 2.91 -1.19
C PHE A 185 -18.30 2.01 -2.41
N ALA A 186 -17.14 1.46 -2.81
CA ALA A 186 -17.06 0.56 -3.95
C ALA A 186 -17.25 -0.90 -3.51
N PRO A 187 -17.73 -1.78 -4.41
CA PRO A 187 -17.61 -3.21 -4.20
C PRO A 187 -16.13 -3.62 -4.09
N ARG A 188 -15.85 -4.66 -3.30
CA ARG A 188 -14.48 -5.20 -3.23
C ARG A 188 -14.03 -5.67 -4.62
N PRO A 189 -12.94 -5.11 -5.17
CA PRO A 189 -12.39 -5.61 -6.44
C PRO A 189 -11.84 -7.03 -6.28
N GLU A 190 -11.91 -7.82 -7.35
CA GLU A 190 -11.39 -9.19 -7.34
C GLU A 190 -9.91 -9.28 -7.02
N TYR A 191 -9.10 -8.29 -7.42
CA TYR A 191 -7.67 -8.31 -7.13
C TYR A 191 -7.35 -8.18 -5.64
N ARG A 192 -8.26 -7.61 -4.81
CA ARG A 192 -8.07 -7.59 -3.35
C ARG A 192 -8.66 -8.86 -2.75
N PRO A 193 -7.83 -9.84 -2.38
CA PRO A 193 -8.33 -11.09 -1.83
C PRO A 193 -8.96 -10.87 -0.45
N LEU A 194 -9.93 -11.71 -0.11
CA LEU A 194 -10.45 -11.80 1.24
C LEU A 194 -9.39 -12.41 2.17
N THR A 195 -9.05 -11.70 3.24
CA THR A 195 -8.17 -12.23 4.28
C THR A 195 -8.95 -13.15 5.24
N LYS A 196 -8.25 -14.00 5.98
CA LYS A 196 -8.87 -14.80 7.05
C LYS A 196 -9.55 -13.92 8.09
N PHE A 197 -8.95 -12.78 8.40
CA PHE A 197 -9.50 -11.80 9.34
C PHE A 197 -10.80 -11.18 8.80
N GLU A 198 -10.83 -10.79 7.54
CA GLU A 198 -12.00 -10.23 6.85
C GLU A 198 -13.13 -11.24 6.80
N ASN A 199 -12.85 -12.49 6.43
CA ASN A 199 -13.83 -13.59 6.43
C ASN A 199 -14.43 -13.83 7.82
N ARG A 200 -13.60 -13.80 8.87
CA ARG A 200 -14.07 -13.91 10.24
C ARG A 200 -14.95 -12.75 10.64
N GLY A 201 -14.55 -11.53 10.29
CA GLY A 201 -15.33 -10.32 10.54
C GLY A 201 -16.70 -10.36 9.88
N LEU A 202 -16.78 -10.77 8.61
CA LEU A 202 -18.04 -10.93 7.88
C LEU A 202 -18.99 -11.93 8.56
N ARG A 203 -18.46 -13.06 9.05
CA ARG A 203 -19.24 -14.04 9.80
C ARG A 203 -19.78 -13.50 11.12
N LEU A 204 -19.09 -12.53 11.72
CA LEU A 204 -19.50 -11.87 12.97
C LEU A 204 -20.31 -10.59 12.73
N GLY A 205 -20.68 -10.28 11.49
CA GLY A 205 -21.45 -9.09 11.14
C GLY A 205 -20.63 -7.80 11.05
N HIS A 206 -19.31 -7.89 11.02
CA HIS A 206 -18.42 -6.74 10.80
C HIS A 206 -18.19 -6.52 9.30
N GLY A 207 -18.18 -5.24 8.87
CA GLY A 207 -17.96 -4.88 7.49
C GLY A 207 -16.51 -4.52 7.18
N VAL A 208 -16.19 -4.54 5.88
CA VAL A 208 -15.02 -3.92 5.31
C VAL A 208 -15.51 -2.96 4.23
N TRP A 209 -14.95 -1.76 4.20
CA TRP A 209 -15.31 -0.72 3.24
C TRP A 209 -14.15 -0.49 2.29
N ASP A 210 -14.45 -0.53 1.00
CA ASP A 210 -13.53 -0.18 -0.08
C ASP A 210 -13.88 1.21 -0.62
N VAL A 211 -12.86 2.06 -0.75
CA VAL A 211 -12.97 3.40 -1.31
C VAL A 211 -12.03 3.48 -2.49
N ILE A 212 -12.56 3.67 -3.69
CA ILE A 212 -11.78 3.64 -4.93
C ILE A 212 -12.08 4.90 -5.74
N PHE A 213 -11.06 5.72 -5.93
CA PHE A 213 -11.12 6.93 -6.74
C PHE A 213 -10.21 6.80 -7.94
N LYS A 214 -10.53 7.51 -9.01
CA LYS A 214 -9.71 7.58 -10.22
C LYS A 214 -9.14 8.97 -10.42
N LYS A 215 -7.93 9.03 -10.95
CA LYS A 215 -7.28 10.28 -11.35
C LYS A 215 -7.93 10.80 -12.65
N ARG A 216 -8.31 12.06 -12.64
CA ARG A 216 -8.81 12.78 -13.82
C ARG A 216 -7.76 12.89 -14.93
#